data_462854086b6f0157fabff125e0ac5803
#
_entry.id   462854086b6f0157fabff125e0ac5803
#
_cell.length_a   1.000
_cell.length_b   1.000
_cell.length_c   1.000
_cell.angle_alpha   90.00
_cell.angle_beta   90.00
_cell.angle_gamma   90.00
#
_symmetry.space_group_name_H-M   'P 1'
#
loop_
_entity.id
_entity.type
_entity.pdbx_description
1 polymer ?
#
loop_
_entity_poly.entity_id
_entity_poly.type
_entity_poly.pdbx_seq_one_letter_code
_entity_poly.pdbx_strand_id
1 'polypeptide(L)'
;MENERITSAGVNPGESRQEAGLRPQHLDEYIGQQGVKENLKIFIQAAKLRNEPLDHVLFYGPPGLGKTTLAGIIANELDVDIKITSGPAIERAGDLAAILTNLNENDVLFIDEIHRLNRSVEEVLYSAMEDYALDIIIGKGPSARSIRLDLAKFTLIGATTRAGSLSAPLRDRFGVISKFELYTTEELKQILKRTASILHVEIDDASLEEMAKRSRGTPRVANRMLKRIRDFSQVKGDGRIHIDITREGLAALGVDELGLERLDREILSAIIQRFNGGPVGIDTIAASIGEERVTIEDVYEPYLIQSGLLYRTQKGRMVSQAGYHHLGLPYGDENDSMRAAEAE
;
A
#
# COMPACT_ATOMS: atom_id res chain seq x y z
N MET A 1 19.45 11.00 -14.00
CA MET A 1 18.15 11.33 -13.40
C MET A 1 17.40 10.01 -13.30
N GLU A 2 17.30 9.48 -12.09
CA GLU A 2 16.47 8.30 -11.82
C GLU A 2 15.04 8.63 -12.23
N ASN A 3 14.49 7.86 -13.14
CA ASN A 3 13.09 7.98 -13.58
C ASN A 3 12.20 7.67 -12.37
N GLU A 4 11.68 8.70 -11.71
CA GLU A 4 10.65 8.53 -10.68
C GLU A 4 9.46 7.77 -11.27
N ARG A 5 9.19 6.59 -10.74
CA ARG A 5 8.10 5.72 -11.19
C ARG A 5 6.75 6.30 -10.78
N ILE A 6 5.92 6.60 -11.75
CA ILE A 6 4.63 7.26 -11.51
C ILE A 6 3.59 6.27 -11.00
N THR A 7 3.62 5.03 -11.46
CA THR A 7 2.65 4.00 -11.05
C THR A 7 3.13 3.15 -9.89
N SER A 8 4.32 3.44 -9.30
CA SER A 8 4.76 2.77 -8.08
C SER A 8 3.85 3.11 -6.90
N ALA A 9 3.34 2.11 -6.22
CA ALA A 9 2.58 2.28 -4.99
C ALA A 9 3.46 2.58 -3.75
N GLY A 10 4.80 2.61 -3.90
CA GLY A 10 5.76 2.95 -2.86
C GLY A 10 5.82 4.46 -2.54
N VAL A 11 6.35 4.83 -1.36
CA VAL A 11 6.50 6.22 -0.91
C VAL A 11 7.85 6.77 -1.38
N ASN A 12 7.84 7.90 -2.08
CA ASN A 12 9.05 8.68 -2.34
C ASN A 12 9.28 9.67 -1.17
N PRO A 13 10.49 9.81 -0.62
CA PRO A 13 10.76 10.63 0.57
C PRO A 13 10.35 12.11 0.46
N GLY A 14 10.30 12.67 -0.76
CA GLY A 14 9.89 14.06 -1.00
C GLY A 14 8.37 14.29 -1.08
N GLU A 15 7.58 13.25 -1.28
CA GLU A 15 6.12 13.33 -1.49
C GLU A 15 5.32 13.42 -0.17
N SER A 16 5.87 12.92 0.93
CA SER A 16 5.14 12.75 2.20
C SER A 16 4.58 14.06 2.78
N ARG A 17 5.29 15.19 2.65
CA ARG A 17 4.83 16.49 3.15
C ARG A 17 3.72 17.12 2.27
N GLN A 18 3.81 16.95 0.96
CA GLN A 18 2.80 17.48 0.02
C GLN A 18 1.53 16.62 0.01
N GLU A 19 1.64 15.32 0.28
CA GLU A 19 0.50 14.42 0.41
C GLU A 19 -0.32 14.66 1.68
N ALA A 20 0.32 15.13 2.75
CA ALA A 20 -0.38 15.38 4.02
C ALA A 20 -1.57 16.35 3.85
N GLY A 21 -1.41 17.42 3.06
CA GLY A 21 -2.48 18.38 2.78
C GLY A 21 -3.62 17.86 1.89
N LEU A 22 -3.41 16.73 1.21
CA LEU A 22 -4.42 16.11 0.34
C LEU A 22 -5.24 15.05 1.05
N ARG A 23 -4.79 14.58 2.23
CA ARG A 23 -5.43 13.48 2.96
C ARG A 23 -6.74 13.95 3.58
N PRO A 24 -7.80 13.14 3.50
CA PRO A 24 -9.02 13.38 4.27
C PRO A 24 -8.72 13.31 5.77
N GLN A 25 -9.43 14.13 6.54
CA GLN A 25 -9.27 14.21 7.99
C GLN A 25 -10.38 13.50 8.76
N HIS A 26 -11.54 13.28 8.12
CA HIS A 26 -12.72 12.66 8.70
C HIS A 26 -13.21 11.46 7.87
N LEU A 27 -13.93 10.53 8.52
CA LEU A 27 -14.51 9.36 7.88
C LEU A 27 -15.46 9.72 6.73
N ASP A 28 -16.20 10.81 6.85
CA ASP A 28 -17.15 11.24 5.81
C ASP A 28 -16.45 11.75 4.53
N GLU A 29 -15.21 12.24 4.65
CA GLU A 29 -14.39 12.66 3.52
C GLU A 29 -13.65 11.50 2.84
N TYR A 30 -13.54 10.35 3.54
CA TYR A 30 -12.79 9.21 3.05
C TYR A 30 -13.61 8.43 2.03
N ILE A 31 -13.15 8.43 0.78
CA ILE A 31 -13.79 7.74 -0.34
C ILE A 31 -13.33 6.29 -0.40
N GLY A 32 -14.25 5.39 -0.72
CA GLY A 32 -13.99 3.95 -0.84
C GLY A 32 -13.91 3.19 0.47
N GLN A 33 -13.53 1.90 0.39
CA GLN A 33 -13.41 0.99 1.53
C GLN A 33 -14.68 0.94 2.41
N GLN A 34 -15.86 0.93 1.78
CA GLN A 34 -17.14 1.17 2.45
C GLN A 34 -17.38 0.24 3.64
N GLY A 35 -17.14 -1.08 3.48
CA GLY A 35 -17.34 -2.04 4.57
C GLY A 35 -16.39 -1.80 5.78
N VAL A 36 -15.16 -1.36 5.51
CA VAL A 36 -14.19 -1.00 6.56
C VAL A 36 -14.66 0.24 7.30
N LYS A 37 -15.13 1.27 6.57
CA LYS A 37 -15.66 2.52 7.15
C LYS A 37 -16.86 2.29 8.06
N GLU A 38 -17.84 1.53 7.61
CA GLU A 38 -19.06 1.25 8.36
C GLU A 38 -18.75 0.56 9.70
N ASN A 39 -17.88 -0.45 9.67
CA ASN A 39 -17.46 -1.14 10.89
C ASN A 39 -16.70 -0.20 11.84
N LEU A 40 -15.72 0.55 11.31
CA LEU A 40 -14.94 1.50 12.13
C LEU A 40 -15.81 2.58 12.74
N LYS A 41 -16.82 3.09 12.01
CA LYS A 41 -17.75 4.09 12.57
C LYS A 41 -18.47 3.56 13.81
N ILE A 42 -18.92 2.31 13.79
CA ILE A 42 -19.55 1.66 14.94
C ILE A 42 -18.57 1.50 16.10
N PHE A 43 -17.35 0.97 15.82
CA PHE A 43 -16.36 0.71 16.86
C PHE A 43 -15.85 1.99 17.53
N ILE A 44 -15.59 3.04 16.75
CA ILE A 44 -15.19 4.37 17.25
C ILE A 44 -16.29 4.96 18.13
N GLN A 45 -17.54 4.91 17.69
CA GLN A 45 -18.66 5.41 18.50
C GLN A 45 -18.80 4.65 19.82
N ALA A 46 -18.66 3.32 19.77
CA ALA A 46 -18.73 2.48 20.97
C ALA A 46 -17.58 2.78 21.96
N ALA A 47 -16.35 2.94 21.47
CA ALA A 47 -15.20 3.32 22.29
C ALA A 47 -15.41 4.68 22.97
N LYS A 48 -15.89 5.69 22.22
CA LYS A 48 -16.23 7.01 22.76
C LYS A 48 -17.31 6.95 23.87
N LEU A 49 -18.37 6.17 23.64
CA LEU A 49 -19.45 6.03 24.63
C LEU A 49 -18.99 5.38 25.95
N ARG A 50 -18.02 4.47 25.89
CA ARG A 50 -17.44 3.82 27.07
C ARG A 50 -16.26 4.57 27.66
N ASN A 51 -15.75 5.60 26.97
CA ASN A 51 -14.51 6.31 27.32
C ASN A 51 -13.31 5.33 27.46
N GLU A 52 -13.20 4.42 26.50
CA GLU A 52 -12.16 3.39 26.42
C GLU A 52 -11.36 3.51 25.12
N PRO A 53 -10.11 3.04 25.06
CA PRO A 53 -9.39 2.95 23.80
C PRO A 53 -10.15 2.06 22.81
N LEU A 54 -9.97 2.30 21.54
CA LEU A 54 -10.44 1.40 20.50
C LEU A 54 -9.63 0.09 20.57
N ASP A 55 -10.26 -1.04 20.30
CA ASP A 55 -9.54 -2.31 20.13
C ASP A 55 -8.40 -2.15 19.11
N HIS A 56 -7.33 -2.93 19.28
CA HIS A 56 -6.21 -2.91 18.33
C HIS A 56 -6.66 -3.31 16.94
N VAL A 57 -6.20 -2.57 15.92
CA VAL A 57 -6.64 -2.69 14.52
C VAL A 57 -5.50 -3.13 13.62
N LEU A 58 -5.74 -4.12 12.77
CA LEU A 58 -4.82 -4.53 11.72
C LEU A 58 -5.39 -4.20 10.34
N PHE A 59 -4.69 -3.35 9.59
CA PHE A 59 -4.97 -3.08 8.20
C PHE A 59 -4.04 -3.87 7.28
N TYR A 60 -4.58 -4.62 6.33
CA TYR A 60 -3.76 -5.33 5.37
C TYR A 60 -4.27 -5.17 3.94
N GLY A 61 -3.37 -5.27 2.98
CA GLY A 61 -3.66 -5.14 1.54
C GLY A 61 -2.54 -4.40 0.80
N PRO A 62 -2.68 -4.26 -0.53
CA PRO A 62 -1.68 -3.61 -1.38
C PRO A 62 -1.24 -2.23 -0.87
N PRO A 63 -0.03 -1.76 -1.24
CA PRO A 63 0.44 -0.45 -0.83
C PRO A 63 -0.37 0.66 -1.52
N GLY A 64 -0.37 1.87 -0.93
CA GLY A 64 -0.99 3.05 -1.54
C GLY A 64 -2.52 3.15 -1.46
N LEU A 65 -3.19 2.24 -0.71
CA LEU A 65 -4.65 2.20 -0.58
C LEU A 65 -5.21 3.06 0.58
N GLY A 66 -4.36 3.81 1.28
CA GLY A 66 -4.83 4.74 2.32
C GLY A 66 -4.84 4.19 3.75
N LYS A 67 -4.14 3.08 4.06
CA LYS A 67 -4.04 2.52 5.43
C LYS A 67 -3.56 3.54 6.46
N THR A 68 -2.48 4.26 6.18
CA THR A 68 -1.95 5.33 7.03
C THR A 68 -2.93 6.51 7.16
N THR A 69 -3.64 6.84 6.08
CA THR A 69 -4.66 7.90 6.08
C THR A 69 -5.82 7.53 7.01
N LEU A 70 -6.30 6.30 6.92
CA LEU A 70 -7.41 5.85 7.76
C LEU A 70 -7.01 5.76 9.24
N ALA A 71 -5.75 5.41 9.54
CA ALA A 71 -5.23 5.46 10.91
C ALA A 71 -5.24 6.90 11.48
N GLY A 72 -4.85 7.89 10.68
CA GLY A 72 -4.94 9.30 11.07
C GLY A 72 -6.39 9.76 11.29
N ILE A 73 -7.30 9.32 10.43
CA ILE A 73 -8.74 9.61 10.58
C ILE A 73 -9.28 9.01 11.88
N ILE A 74 -8.91 7.77 12.23
CA ILE A 74 -9.35 7.14 13.48
C ILE A 74 -8.91 7.98 14.70
N ALA A 75 -7.66 8.44 14.72
CA ALA A 75 -7.18 9.30 15.81
C ALA A 75 -7.96 10.64 15.87
N ASN A 76 -8.18 11.28 14.73
CA ASN A 76 -8.99 12.50 14.66
C ASN A 76 -10.44 12.25 15.12
N GLU A 77 -11.06 11.15 14.69
CA GLU A 77 -12.41 10.80 15.13
C GLU A 77 -12.48 10.47 16.62
N LEU A 78 -11.43 9.92 17.21
CA LEU A 78 -11.34 9.67 18.67
C LEU A 78 -10.96 10.91 19.46
N ASP A 79 -10.48 11.98 18.80
CA ASP A 79 -9.95 13.21 19.42
C ASP A 79 -8.72 12.94 20.31
N VAL A 80 -7.76 12.15 19.78
CA VAL A 80 -6.52 11.76 20.45
C VAL A 80 -5.31 11.95 19.53
N ASP A 81 -4.11 11.94 20.12
CA ASP A 81 -2.87 12.04 19.37
C ASP A 81 -2.51 10.71 18.66
N ILE A 82 -1.82 10.83 17.53
CA ILE A 82 -1.28 9.69 16.80
C ILE A 82 0.25 9.74 16.72
N LYS A 83 0.90 8.65 17.13
CA LYS A 83 2.33 8.42 16.89
C LYS A 83 2.47 7.50 15.67
N ILE A 84 3.21 7.95 14.67
CA ILE A 84 3.43 7.21 13.43
C ILE A 84 4.86 6.72 13.38
N THR A 85 5.04 5.42 13.17
CA THR A 85 6.34 4.77 12.97
C THR A 85 6.22 3.66 11.94
N SER A 86 7.30 2.95 11.68
CA SER A 86 7.32 1.78 10.78
C SER A 86 8.10 0.62 11.39
N GLY A 87 7.78 -0.62 10.98
CA GLY A 87 8.50 -1.81 11.45
C GLY A 87 10.02 -1.68 11.28
N PRO A 88 10.53 -1.29 10.10
CA PRO A 88 11.97 -1.07 9.90
C PRO A 88 12.62 0.00 10.79
N ALA A 89 11.87 0.97 11.27
CA ALA A 89 12.38 2.03 12.15
C ALA A 89 12.52 1.58 13.62
N ILE A 90 11.94 0.45 13.98
CA ILE A 90 12.00 -0.13 15.33
C ILE A 90 12.98 -1.30 15.30
N GLU A 91 14.25 -1.02 15.55
CA GLU A 91 15.29 -2.04 15.46
C GLU A 91 15.39 -2.89 16.74
N ARG A 92 15.09 -2.31 17.89
CA ARG A 92 15.28 -2.92 19.23
C ARG A 92 14.05 -2.76 20.11
N ALA A 93 13.88 -3.66 21.04
CA ALA A 93 12.84 -3.60 22.07
C ALA A 93 12.83 -2.26 22.83
N GLY A 94 14.02 -1.66 23.07
CA GLY A 94 14.15 -0.35 23.70
C GLY A 94 13.56 0.82 22.89
N ASP A 95 13.63 0.73 21.56
CA ASP A 95 13.06 1.77 20.69
C ASP A 95 11.53 1.76 20.80
N LEU A 96 10.93 0.56 20.80
CA LEU A 96 9.49 0.39 21.01
C LEU A 96 9.07 0.84 22.41
N ALA A 97 9.83 0.45 23.45
CA ALA A 97 9.57 0.85 24.82
C ALA A 97 9.58 2.39 24.97
N ALA A 98 10.54 3.08 24.34
CA ALA A 98 10.61 4.53 24.34
C ALA A 98 9.38 5.19 23.65
N ILE A 99 8.86 4.58 22.60
CA ILE A 99 7.63 5.07 21.94
C ILE A 99 6.43 4.87 22.88
N LEU A 100 6.25 3.66 23.43
CA LEU A 100 5.10 3.29 24.25
C LEU A 100 5.01 4.08 25.55
N THR A 101 6.14 4.35 26.20
CA THR A 101 6.18 5.15 27.45
C THR A 101 5.88 6.64 27.25
N ASN A 102 5.88 7.12 26.01
CA ASN A 102 5.55 8.49 25.64
C ASN A 102 4.14 8.63 25.05
N LEU A 103 3.28 7.61 25.14
CA LEU A 103 1.86 7.69 24.79
C LEU A 103 1.06 8.19 25.99
N ASN A 104 0.05 9.00 25.70
CA ASN A 104 -0.97 9.39 26.66
C ASN A 104 -2.14 8.39 26.63
N GLU A 105 -3.09 8.57 27.56
CA GLU A 105 -4.29 7.74 27.64
C GLU A 105 -5.11 7.83 26.35
N ASN A 106 -5.44 6.68 25.78
CA ASN A 106 -6.20 6.49 24.54
C ASN A 106 -5.49 6.92 23.24
N ASP A 107 -4.21 7.34 23.27
CA ASP A 107 -3.46 7.68 22.08
C ASP A 107 -3.42 6.51 21.08
N VAL A 108 -3.20 6.84 19.81
CA VAL A 108 -3.03 5.88 18.74
C VAL A 108 -1.54 5.70 18.40
N LEU A 109 -1.05 4.48 18.43
CA LEU A 109 0.23 4.10 17.85
C LEU A 109 0.00 3.44 16.47
N PHE A 110 0.50 4.05 15.40
CA PHE A 110 0.47 3.47 14.07
C PHE A 110 1.84 2.92 13.69
N ILE A 111 1.89 1.62 13.33
CA ILE A 111 3.11 0.96 12.84
C ILE A 111 2.87 0.49 11.40
N ASP A 112 3.51 1.17 10.43
CA ASP A 112 3.49 0.73 9.04
C ASP A 112 4.48 -0.44 8.82
N GLU A 113 4.17 -1.32 7.85
CA GLU A 113 4.95 -2.53 7.57
C GLU A 113 5.28 -3.34 8.83
N ILE A 114 4.28 -3.52 9.71
CA ILE A 114 4.42 -4.18 11.03
C ILE A 114 4.99 -5.60 10.91
N HIS A 115 4.83 -6.28 9.79
CA HIS A 115 5.42 -7.59 9.51
C HIS A 115 6.96 -7.60 9.44
N ARG A 116 7.58 -6.41 9.42
CA ARG A 116 9.05 -6.25 9.41
C ARG A 116 9.65 -6.07 10.81
N LEU A 117 8.84 -6.11 11.85
CA LEU A 117 9.34 -6.16 13.22
C LEU A 117 10.15 -7.44 13.44
N ASN A 118 11.25 -7.33 14.16
CA ASN A 118 11.97 -8.52 14.59
C ASN A 118 11.26 -9.17 15.79
N ARG A 119 11.55 -10.45 16.03
CA ARG A 119 10.87 -11.25 17.04
C ARG A 119 10.98 -10.69 18.47
N SER A 120 12.11 -10.10 18.82
CA SER A 120 12.31 -9.53 20.16
C SER A 120 11.46 -8.27 20.39
N VAL A 121 11.18 -7.51 19.34
CA VAL A 121 10.27 -6.37 19.39
C VAL A 121 8.81 -6.84 19.43
N GLU A 122 8.45 -7.87 18.65
CA GLU A 122 7.10 -8.45 18.73
C GLU A 122 6.76 -8.96 20.14
N GLU A 123 7.70 -9.64 20.82
CA GLU A 123 7.49 -10.15 22.17
C GLU A 123 7.19 -9.04 23.19
N VAL A 124 7.83 -7.88 23.07
CA VAL A 124 7.52 -6.70 23.89
C VAL A 124 6.12 -6.13 23.53
N LEU A 125 5.79 -6.14 22.24
CA LEU A 125 4.50 -5.64 21.77
C LEU A 125 3.33 -6.50 22.30
N TYR A 126 3.53 -7.81 22.47
CA TYR A 126 2.49 -8.70 23.02
C TYR A 126 2.03 -8.27 24.40
N SER A 127 2.97 -8.08 25.34
CA SER A 127 2.66 -7.64 26.71
C SER A 127 2.04 -6.24 26.74
N ALA A 128 2.55 -5.34 25.87
CA ALA A 128 2.02 -4.00 25.76
C ALA A 128 0.56 -3.97 25.25
N MET A 129 0.19 -4.87 24.32
CA MET A 129 -1.17 -4.95 23.78
C MET A 129 -2.17 -5.62 24.74
N GLU A 130 -1.74 -6.66 25.47
CA GLU A 130 -2.64 -7.41 26.36
C GLU A 130 -2.80 -6.76 27.72
N ASP A 131 -1.66 -6.40 28.32
CA ASP A 131 -1.59 -6.00 29.73
C ASP A 131 -1.40 -4.49 29.91
N TYR A 132 -1.15 -3.74 28.84
CA TYR A 132 -0.70 -2.34 28.91
C TYR A 132 0.50 -2.19 29.85
N ALA A 133 1.48 -3.08 29.72
CA ALA A 133 2.68 -3.09 30.54
C ALA A 133 3.91 -3.60 29.78
N LEU A 134 5.08 -3.19 30.24
CA LEU A 134 6.38 -3.64 29.73
C LEU A 134 7.15 -4.33 30.84
N ASP A 135 7.69 -5.51 30.54
CA ASP A 135 8.62 -6.20 31.43
C ASP A 135 10.06 -5.87 31.00
N ILE A 136 10.73 -5.04 31.78
CA ILE A 136 12.09 -4.58 31.51
C ILE A 136 13.07 -5.35 32.39
N ILE A 137 14.03 -6.07 31.77
CA ILE A 137 15.08 -6.76 32.48
C ILE A 137 16.25 -5.79 32.74
N ILE A 138 16.53 -5.49 34.00
CA ILE A 138 17.65 -4.65 34.43
C ILE A 138 18.74 -5.54 35.03
N GLY A 139 19.97 -5.36 34.56
CA GLY A 139 21.15 -6.13 34.99
C GLY A 139 21.48 -7.28 34.03
N LYS A 140 22.50 -8.06 34.40
CA LYS A 140 22.98 -9.21 33.62
C LYS A 140 23.22 -10.43 34.54
N GLY A 141 23.02 -11.63 34.02
CA GLY A 141 23.27 -12.88 34.75
C GLY A 141 22.29 -13.12 35.89
N PRO A 142 22.67 -13.89 36.92
CA PRO A 142 21.77 -14.31 38.01
C PRO A 142 21.20 -13.19 38.89
N SER A 143 21.77 -11.97 38.79
CA SER A 143 21.29 -10.76 39.49
C SER A 143 20.37 -9.89 38.67
N ALA A 144 20.01 -10.30 37.46
CA ALA A 144 19.04 -9.59 36.65
C ALA A 144 17.66 -9.57 37.34
N ARG A 145 17.02 -8.40 37.32
CA ARG A 145 15.67 -8.23 37.90
C ARG A 145 14.73 -7.76 36.79
N SER A 146 13.52 -8.33 36.75
CA SER A 146 12.44 -7.81 35.92
C SER A 146 11.72 -6.69 36.67
N ILE A 147 11.54 -5.57 36.01
CA ILE A 147 10.69 -4.46 36.48
C ILE A 147 9.52 -4.34 35.49
N ARG A 148 8.29 -4.43 36.01
CA ARG A 148 7.09 -4.18 35.25
C ARG A 148 6.78 -2.67 35.29
N LEU A 149 6.66 -2.09 34.10
CA LEU A 149 6.31 -0.70 33.87
C LEU A 149 4.90 -0.63 33.27
N ASP A 150 3.96 -0.04 33.97
CA ASP A 150 2.60 0.17 33.46
C ASP A 150 2.61 1.26 32.39
N LEU A 151 1.83 1.05 31.34
CA LEU A 151 1.64 1.97 30.21
C LEU A 151 0.26 2.61 30.29
N ALA A 152 0.11 3.81 29.77
CA ALA A 152 -1.19 4.36 29.42
C ALA A 152 -1.90 3.43 28.43
N LYS A 153 -3.21 3.28 28.55
CA LYS A 153 -3.99 2.49 27.59
C LYS A 153 -3.96 3.19 26.24
N PHE A 154 -3.70 2.43 25.19
CA PHE A 154 -3.54 2.95 23.83
C PHE A 154 -4.19 2.02 22.80
N THR A 155 -4.41 2.53 21.61
CA THR A 155 -4.81 1.74 20.45
C THR A 155 -3.62 1.52 19.53
N LEU A 156 -3.26 0.26 19.26
CA LEU A 156 -2.32 -0.07 18.20
C LEU A 156 -3.07 -0.23 16.88
N ILE A 157 -2.60 0.48 15.85
CA ILE A 157 -3.02 0.25 14.47
C ILE A 157 -1.82 -0.27 13.69
N GLY A 158 -1.82 -1.54 13.34
CA GLY A 158 -0.81 -2.16 12.49
C GLY A 158 -1.21 -2.08 11.02
N ALA A 159 -0.27 -1.79 10.14
CA ALA A 159 -0.47 -1.88 8.70
C ALA A 159 0.53 -2.84 8.06
N THR A 160 0.09 -3.65 7.08
CA THR A 160 0.95 -4.57 6.37
C THR A 160 0.50 -4.80 4.93
N THR A 161 1.46 -5.00 4.04
CA THR A 161 1.21 -5.50 2.69
C THR A 161 1.20 -7.04 2.63
N ARG A 162 1.73 -7.72 3.66
CA ARG A 162 1.95 -9.16 3.72
C ARG A 162 1.35 -9.75 5.00
N ALA A 163 0.02 -9.87 5.06
CA ALA A 163 -0.67 -10.42 6.25
C ALA A 163 -0.20 -11.82 6.65
N GLY A 164 0.16 -12.66 5.68
CA GLY A 164 0.69 -14.01 5.93
C GLY A 164 2.10 -14.04 6.55
N SER A 165 2.83 -12.92 6.56
CA SER A 165 4.16 -12.81 7.17
C SER A 165 4.12 -12.39 8.65
N LEU A 166 2.94 -12.03 9.17
CA LEU A 166 2.75 -11.78 10.60
C LEU A 166 2.76 -13.09 11.38
N SER A 167 3.39 -13.08 12.55
CA SER A 167 3.30 -14.19 13.47
C SER A 167 1.85 -14.37 13.94
N ALA A 168 1.42 -15.64 14.13
CA ALA A 168 0.08 -15.93 14.62
C ALA A 168 -0.20 -15.25 15.99
N PRO A 169 0.74 -15.27 16.96
CA PRO A 169 0.52 -14.60 18.24
C PRO A 169 0.28 -13.09 18.12
N LEU A 170 0.97 -12.40 17.20
CA LEU A 170 0.75 -10.97 17.00
C LEU A 170 -0.61 -10.72 16.34
N ARG A 171 -0.95 -11.51 15.31
CA ARG A 171 -2.21 -11.34 14.57
C ARG A 171 -3.43 -11.56 15.47
N ASP A 172 -3.38 -12.56 16.35
CA ASP A 172 -4.51 -12.93 17.22
C ASP A 172 -4.82 -11.88 18.30
N ARG A 173 -3.92 -10.92 18.52
CA ARG A 173 -4.10 -9.78 19.43
C ARG A 173 -4.81 -8.58 18.83
N PHE A 174 -5.05 -8.60 17.53
CA PHE A 174 -5.84 -7.57 16.88
C PHE A 174 -7.33 -7.93 16.95
N GLY A 175 -8.11 -7.12 17.66
CA GLY A 175 -9.57 -7.28 17.75
C GLY A 175 -10.30 -6.93 16.45
N VAL A 176 -9.72 -6.03 15.64
CA VAL A 176 -10.28 -5.62 14.35
C VAL A 176 -9.27 -5.88 13.23
N ILE A 177 -9.64 -6.74 12.28
CA ILE A 177 -8.79 -7.04 11.11
C ILE A 177 -9.54 -6.62 9.84
N SER A 178 -8.97 -5.69 9.07
CA SER A 178 -9.63 -5.12 7.89
C SER A 178 -8.75 -5.25 6.65
N LYS A 179 -9.30 -5.89 5.61
CA LYS A 179 -8.68 -6.00 4.30
C LYS A 179 -8.99 -4.75 3.48
N PHE A 180 -7.96 -4.15 2.91
CA PHE A 180 -8.10 -3.08 1.93
C PHE A 180 -8.15 -3.67 0.53
N GLU A 181 -9.14 -3.24 -0.23
CA GLU A 181 -9.33 -3.64 -1.61
C GLU A 181 -8.92 -2.51 -2.56
N LEU A 182 -8.67 -2.86 -3.81
CA LEU A 182 -8.43 -1.84 -4.82
C LEU A 182 -9.68 -0.99 -5.04
N TYR A 183 -9.44 0.26 -5.36
CA TYR A 183 -10.51 1.21 -5.65
C TYR A 183 -11.05 0.99 -7.06
N THR A 184 -12.35 1.18 -7.21
CA THR A 184 -13.00 1.24 -8.50
C THR A 184 -12.63 2.51 -9.27
N THR A 185 -12.83 2.52 -10.58
CA THR A 185 -12.61 3.71 -11.40
C THR A 185 -13.43 4.91 -10.92
N GLU A 186 -14.67 4.68 -10.51
CA GLU A 186 -15.55 5.73 -9.99
C GLU A 186 -15.06 6.33 -8.66
N GLU A 187 -14.60 5.50 -7.75
CA GLU A 187 -14.01 5.97 -6.49
C GLU A 187 -12.74 6.77 -6.75
N LEU A 188 -11.87 6.33 -7.68
CA LEU A 188 -10.67 7.06 -8.06
C LEU A 188 -10.99 8.39 -8.77
N LYS A 189 -12.04 8.44 -9.60
CA LYS A 189 -12.54 9.72 -10.17
C LYS A 189 -12.92 10.71 -9.07
N GLN A 190 -13.65 10.25 -8.05
CA GLN A 190 -14.03 11.10 -6.93
C GLN A 190 -12.80 11.60 -6.16
N ILE A 191 -11.82 10.74 -5.91
CA ILE A 191 -10.55 11.10 -5.25
C ILE A 191 -9.79 12.12 -6.08
N LEU A 192 -9.65 11.90 -7.38
CA LEU A 192 -8.98 12.82 -8.31
C LEU A 192 -9.69 14.18 -8.35
N LYS A 193 -11.02 14.19 -8.41
CA LYS A 193 -11.83 15.41 -8.41
C LYS A 193 -11.64 16.21 -7.12
N ARG A 194 -11.66 15.53 -5.96
CA ARG A 194 -11.37 16.15 -4.66
C ARG A 194 -9.94 16.72 -4.64
N THR A 195 -8.96 15.95 -5.09
CA THR A 195 -7.56 16.38 -5.11
C THR A 195 -7.35 17.58 -6.06
N ALA A 196 -7.96 17.57 -7.24
CA ALA A 196 -7.91 18.68 -8.18
C ALA A 196 -8.49 19.98 -7.58
N SER A 197 -9.61 19.87 -6.84
CA SER A 197 -10.19 21.00 -6.13
C SER A 197 -9.25 21.58 -5.06
N ILE A 198 -8.59 20.72 -4.26
CA ILE A 198 -7.62 21.16 -3.25
C ILE A 198 -6.40 21.81 -3.89
N LEU A 199 -5.97 21.32 -5.05
CA LEU A 199 -4.84 21.86 -5.80
C LEU A 199 -5.23 23.09 -6.66
N HIS A 200 -6.49 23.50 -6.66
CA HIS A 200 -7.04 24.58 -7.48
C HIS A 200 -6.76 24.40 -8.98
N VAL A 201 -6.96 23.18 -9.48
CA VAL A 201 -6.76 22.81 -10.89
C VAL A 201 -8.10 22.49 -11.53
N GLU A 202 -8.41 23.15 -12.64
CA GLU A 202 -9.56 22.81 -13.45
C GLU A 202 -9.26 21.56 -14.30
N ILE A 203 -10.17 20.61 -14.29
CA ILE A 203 -10.02 19.32 -14.97
C ILE A 203 -11.35 18.85 -15.52
N ASP A 204 -11.34 18.32 -16.75
CA ASP A 204 -12.53 17.75 -17.37
C ASP A 204 -12.80 16.31 -16.92
N ASP A 205 -14.04 15.86 -17.08
CA ASP A 205 -14.47 14.54 -16.63
C ASP A 205 -13.80 13.41 -17.42
N ALA A 206 -13.49 13.62 -18.69
CA ALA A 206 -12.80 12.64 -19.53
C ALA A 206 -11.36 12.40 -19.05
N SER A 207 -10.66 13.46 -18.64
CA SER A 207 -9.32 13.37 -18.03
C SER A 207 -9.33 12.64 -16.68
N LEU A 208 -10.34 12.92 -15.84
CA LEU A 208 -10.53 12.23 -14.58
C LEU A 208 -10.70 10.71 -14.80
N GLU A 209 -11.54 10.34 -15.77
CA GLU A 209 -11.79 8.94 -16.10
C GLU A 209 -10.56 8.25 -16.67
N GLU A 210 -9.84 8.91 -17.59
CA GLU A 210 -8.62 8.37 -18.19
C GLU A 210 -7.52 8.11 -17.15
N MET A 211 -7.28 9.06 -16.24
CA MET A 211 -6.32 8.88 -15.15
C MET A 211 -6.77 7.81 -14.16
N ALA A 212 -8.06 7.77 -13.81
CA ALA A 212 -8.59 6.78 -12.90
C ALA A 212 -8.39 5.34 -13.41
N LYS A 213 -8.69 5.10 -14.70
CA LYS A 213 -8.48 3.80 -15.35
C LYS A 213 -7.02 3.33 -15.29
N ARG A 214 -6.07 4.25 -15.50
CA ARG A 214 -4.63 3.93 -15.53
C ARG A 214 -3.98 3.92 -14.14
N SER A 215 -4.71 4.24 -13.07
CA SER A 215 -4.17 4.37 -11.70
C SER A 215 -4.05 3.03 -10.94
N ARG A 216 -4.25 1.90 -11.61
CA ARG A 216 -4.08 0.56 -11.03
C ARG A 216 -4.90 0.34 -9.74
N GLY A 217 -6.08 0.94 -9.62
CA GLY A 217 -6.91 0.84 -8.42
C GLY A 217 -6.33 1.52 -7.17
N THR A 218 -5.33 2.41 -7.33
CA THR A 218 -4.54 2.93 -6.22
C THR A 218 -4.62 4.45 -6.11
N PRO A 219 -5.18 5.03 -5.03
CA PRO A 219 -5.28 6.47 -4.82
C PRO A 219 -3.95 7.22 -4.90
N ARG A 220 -2.87 6.64 -4.39
CA ARG A 220 -1.53 7.23 -4.44
C ARG A 220 -1.06 7.41 -5.88
N VAL A 221 -1.24 6.39 -6.74
CA VAL A 221 -0.90 6.46 -8.16
C VAL A 221 -1.76 7.51 -8.86
N ALA A 222 -3.08 7.53 -8.61
CA ALA A 222 -4.00 8.51 -9.16
C ALA A 222 -3.55 9.96 -8.85
N ASN A 223 -3.28 10.25 -7.58
CA ASN A 223 -2.84 11.57 -7.14
C ASN A 223 -1.47 11.96 -7.72
N ARG A 224 -0.56 11.00 -7.88
CA ARG A 224 0.74 11.24 -8.52
C ARG A 224 0.59 11.58 -9.99
N MET A 225 -0.25 10.83 -10.71
CA MET A 225 -0.60 11.14 -12.11
C MET A 225 -1.18 12.55 -12.23
N LEU A 226 -2.17 12.90 -11.42
CA LEU A 226 -2.78 14.22 -11.43
C LEU A 226 -1.75 15.35 -11.27
N LYS A 227 -0.82 15.22 -10.33
CA LYS A 227 0.25 16.21 -10.13
C LYS A 227 1.14 16.33 -11.35
N ARG A 228 1.53 15.22 -11.98
CA ARG A 228 2.37 15.25 -13.19
C ARG A 228 1.62 15.83 -14.38
N ILE A 229 0.36 15.45 -14.61
CA ILE A 229 -0.44 16.01 -15.69
C ILE A 229 -0.70 17.51 -15.47
N ARG A 230 -0.89 17.94 -14.22
CA ARG A 230 -0.93 19.38 -13.89
C ARG A 230 0.34 20.10 -14.33
N ASP A 231 1.52 19.54 -14.04
CA ASP A 231 2.78 20.14 -14.45
C ASP A 231 2.87 20.26 -16.00
N PHE A 232 2.39 19.24 -16.74
CA PHE A 232 2.26 19.29 -18.20
C PHE A 232 1.30 20.38 -18.67
N SER A 233 0.11 20.52 -18.05
CA SER A 233 -0.88 21.52 -18.43
C SER A 233 -0.38 22.95 -18.21
N GLN A 234 0.41 23.16 -17.15
CA GLN A 234 0.98 24.48 -16.85
C GLN A 234 2.09 24.89 -17.83
N VAL A 235 2.86 23.93 -18.35
CA VAL A 235 4.02 24.23 -19.22
C VAL A 235 3.65 24.19 -20.70
N LYS A 236 2.78 23.26 -21.10
CA LYS A 236 2.41 23.04 -22.53
C LYS A 236 1.01 23.49 -22.89
N GLY A 237 0.16 23.76 -21.90
CA GLY A 237 -1.22 24.16 -22.08
C GLY A 237 -1.54 25.53 -21.47
N ASP A 238 -2.81 25.73 -21.14
CA ASP A 238 -3.36 26.93 -20.51
C ASP A 238 -3.52 26.81 -18.97
N GLY A 239 -2.98 25.75 -18.39
CA GLY A 239 -3.10 25.43 -16.96
C GLY A 239 -4.34 24.61 -16.60
N ARG A 240 -5.23 24.33 -17.57
CA ARG A 240 -6.38 23.42 -17.42
C ARG A 240 -6.03 22.03 -17.90
N ILE A 241 -6.57 21.02 -17.24
CA ILE A 241 -6.35 19.62 -17.63
C ILE A 241 -7.50 19.17 -18.52
N HIS A 242 -7.22 19.05 -19.81
CA HIS A 242 -8.11 18.51 -20.83
C HIS A 242 -7.62 17.14 -21.30
N ILE A 243 -8.52 16.34 -21.88
CA ILE A 243 -8.22 14.97 -22.31
C ILE A 243 -7.00 14.88 -23.23
N ASP A 244 -6.79 15.85 -24.12
CA ASP A 244 -5.65 15.82 -25.04
C ASP A 244 -4.31 15.99 -24.30
N ILE A 245 -4.21 16.97 -23.38
CA ILE A 245 -3.01 17.16 -22.55
C ILE A 245 -2.81 15.98 -21.59
N THR A 246 -3.90 15.36 -21.13
CA THR A 246 -3.84 14.16 -20.29
C THR A 246 -3.23 13.00 -21.05
N ARG A 247 -3.68 12.73 -22.27
CA ARG A 247 -3.14 11.66 -23.12
C ARG A 247 -1.69 11.92 -23.51
N GLU A 248 -1.36 13.16 -23.91
CA GLU A 248 0.03 13.55 -24.21
C GLU A 248 0.93 13.35 -22.99
N GLY A 249 0.51 13.79 -21.81
CA GLY A 249 1.28 13.67 -20.58
C GLY A 249 1.45 12.20 -20.17
N LEU A 250 0.40 11.39 -20.19
CA LEU A 250 0.49 9.96 -19.87
C LEU A 250 1.41 9.22 -20.85
N ALA A 251 1.34 9.52 -22.15
CA ALA A 251 2.24 8.97 -23.15
C ALA A 251 3.70 9.36 -22.90
N ALA A 252 3.95 10.65 -22.60
CA ALA A 252 5.29 11.13 -22.24
C ALA A 252 5.85 10.49 -20.96
N LEU A 253 4.98 10.13 -20.02
CA LEU A 253 5.31 9.41 -18.80
C LEU A 253 5.47 7.89 -19.03
N GLY A 254 5.20 7.41 -20.24
CA GLY A 254 5.33 6.00 -20.61
C GLY A 254 4.23 5.11 -20.04
N VAL A 255 3.10 5.67 -19.59
CA VAL A 255 1.97 4.94 -19.02
C VAL A 255 0.98 4.59 -20.13
N ASP A 256 0.75 3.31 -20.36
CA ASP A 256 -0.17 2.82 -21.38
C ASP A 256 -1.64 2.74 -20.90
N GLU A 257 -2.52 2.20 -21.75
CA GLU A 257 -3.96 2.12 -21.49
C GLU A 257 -4.36 1.29 -20.28
N LEU A 258 -3.56 0.29 -19.93
CA LEU A 258 -3.73 -0.52 -18.71
C LEU A 258 -2.96 0.05 -17.50
N GLY A 259 -2.32 1.22 -17.65
CA GLY A 259 -1.48 1.78 -16.61
C GLY A 259 -0.13 1.08 -16.47
N LEU A 260 0.32 0.29 -17.48
CA LEU A 260 1.64 -0.32 -17.45
C LEU A 260 2.71 0.70 -17.80
N GLU A 261 3.82 0.66 -17.07
CA GLU A 261 5.02 1.42 -17.36
C GLU A 261 6.00 0.60 -18.23
N ARG A 262 7.09 1.22 -18.63
CA ARG A 262 8.10 0.59 -19.46
C ARG A 262 8.58 -0.76 -18.90
N LEU A 263 8.89 -0.84 -17.61
CA LEU A 263 9.41 -2.06 -17.00
C LEU A 263 8.36 -3.18 -16.87
N ASP A 264 7.08 -2.87 -16.68
CA ASP A 264 6.02 -3.88 -16.73
C ASP A 264 6.00 -4.57 -18.11
N ARG A 265 6.03 -3.76 -19.18
CA ARG A 265 6.06 -4.28 -20.55
C ARG A 265 7.37 -5.01 -20.87
N GLU A 266 8.50 -4.56 -20.32
CA GLU A 266 9.79 -5.19 -20.47
C GLU A 266 9.83 -6.58 -19.80
N ILE A 267 9.23 -6.73 -18.60
CA ILE A 267 9.06 -8.01 -17.92
C ILE A 267 8.26 -8.98 -18.79
N LEU A 268 7.07 -8.55 -19.25
CA LEU A 268 6.22 -9.39 -20.11
C LEU A 268 6.92 -9.76 -21.43
N SER A 269 7.55 -8.79 -22.09
CA SER A 269 8.31 -9.00 -23.33
C SER A 269 9.47 -9.96 -23.13
N ALA A 270 10.23 -9.84 -22.05
CA ALA A 270 11.34 -10.73 -21.73
C ALA A 270 10.87 -12.17 -21.56
N ILE A 271 9.78 -12.39 -20.83
CA ILE A 271 9.21 -13.72 -20.64
C ILE A 271 8.74 -14.31 -21.98
N ILE A 272 8.08 -13.52 -22.82
CA ILE A 272 7.58 -13.98 -24.12
C ILE A 272 8.74 -14.29 -25.07
N GLN A 273 9.65 -13.35 -25.28
CA GLN A 273 10.64 -13.42 -26.35
C GLN A 273 11.84 -14.31 -26.00
N ARG A 274 12.26 -14.33 -24.72
CA ARG A 274 13.45 -15.07 -24.29
C ARG A 274 13.13 -16.44 -23.69
N PHE A 275 11.90 -16.63 -23.20
CA PHE A 275 11.49 -17.84 -22.48
C PHE A 275 10.18 -18.44 -23.00
N ASN A 276 9.80 -18.13 -24.24
CA ASN A 276 8.62 -18.68 -24.93
C ASN A 276 7.31 -18.56 -24.11
N GLY A 277 7.15 -17.46 -23.36
CA GLY A 277 5.98 -17.21 -22.52
C GLY A 277 6.02 -17.85 -21.13
N GLY A 278 7.09 -18.56 -20.80
CA GLY A 278 7.31 -19.23 -19.51
C GLY A 278 6.94 -20.73 -19.52
N PRO A 279 7.03 -21.46 -18.38
CA PRO A 279 7.32 -20.92 -17.04
C PRO A 279 8.79 -20.56 -16.82
N VAL A 280 9.07 -19.44 -16.16
CA VAL A 280 10.42 -18.95 -15.87
C VAL A 280 10.56 -18.47 -14.43
N GLY A 281 11.68 -18.78 -13.79
CA GLY A 281 11.99 -18.37 -12.42
C GLY A 281 12.22 -16.86 -12.28
N ILE A 282 11.86 -16.29 -11.14
CA ILE A 282 11.98 -14.84 -10.88
C ILE A 282 13.43 -14.36 -11.00
N ASP A 283 14.40 -15.13 -10.51
CA ASP A 283 15.82 -14.78 -10.56
C ASP A 283 16.33 -14.71 -12.01
N THR A 284 15.81 -15.58 -12.90
CA THR A 284 16.13 -15.58 -14.32
C THR A 284 15.54 -14.35 -15.03
N ILE A 285 14.28 -13.97 -14.67
CA ILE A 285 13.66 -12.74 -15.18
C ILE A 285 14.49 -11.54 -14.75
N ALA A 286 14.80 -11.43 -13.45
CA ALA A 286 15.59 -10.36 -12.87
C ALA A 286 16.93 -10.17 -13.58
N ALA A 287 17.69 -11.25 -13.76
CA ALA A 287 18.95 -11.24 -14.47
C ALA A 287 18.78 -10.83 -15.95
N SER A 288 17.68 -11.23 -16.60
CA SER A 288 17.45 -10.97 -18.03
C SER A 288 17.14 -9.51 -18.36
N ILE A 289 16.56 -8.75 -17.39
CA ILE A 289 16.18 -7.34 -17.57
C ILE A 289 17.07 -6.38 -16.76
N GLY A 290 18.02 -6.91 -15.96
CA GLY A 290 18.92 -6.11 -15.14
C GLY A 290 18.25 -5.43 -13.95
N GLU A 291 17.21 -6.04 -13.39
CA GLU A 291 16.47 -5.51 -12.22
C GLU A 291 16.63 -6.44 -11.00
N GLU A 292 16.44 -5.93 -9.79
CA GLU A 292 16.48 -6.73 -8.57
C GLU A 292 15.24 -7.64 -8.46
N ARG A 293 15.46 -8.90 -8.03
CA ARG A 293 14.37 -9.85 -7.77
C ARG A 293 13.26 -9.29 -6.88
N VAL A 294 13.65 -8.68 -5.75
CA VAL A 294 12.70 -8.15 -4.76
C VAL A 294 11.87 -7.03 -5.37
N THR A 295 12.46 -6.20 -6.22
CA THR A 295 11.74 -5.13 -6.92
C THR A 295 10.68 -5.70 -7.87
N ILE A 296 11.00 -6.75 -8.62
CA ILE A 296 10.02 -7.39 -9.51
C ILE A 296 8.89 -8.00 -8.68
N GLU A 297 9.21 -8.74 -7.63
CA GLU A 297 8.25 -9.50 -6.81
C GLU A 297 7.32 -8.59 -6.00
N ASP A 298 7.83 -7.47 -5.50
CA ASP A 298 7.07 -6.58 -4.62
C ASP A 298 6.37 -5.43 -5.34
N VAL A 299 6.88 -4.99 -6.49
CA VAL A 299 6.40 -3.77 -7.17
C VAL A 299 5.66 -4.05 -8.47
N TYR A 300 6.15 -4.98 -9.30
CA TYR A 300 5.59 -5.21 -10.64
C TYR A 300 4.67 -6.43 -10.71
N GLU A 301 5.13 -7.56 -10.22
CA GLU A 301 4.42 -8.84 -10.31
C GLU A 301 2.99 -8.77 -9.74
N PRO A 302 2.72 -8.11 -8.58
CA PRO A 302 1.38 -8.09 -8.02
C PRO A 302 0.33 -7.48 -8.96
N TYR A 303 0.67 -6.38 -9.65
CA TYR A 303 -0.25 -5.75 -10.58
C TYR A 303 -0.41 -6.57 -11.87
N LEU A 304 0.67 -7.13 -12.40
CA LEU A 304 0.63 -7.97 -13.59
C LEU A 304 -0.20 -9.24 -13.38
N ILE A 305 -0.12 -9.85 -12.19
CA ILE A 305 -0.98 -10.99 -11.83
C ILE A 305 -2.43 -10.55 -11.69
N GLN A 306 -2.68 -9.46 -10.99
CA GLN A 306 -4.02 -8.98 -10.72
C GLN A 306 -4.75 -8.52 -12.00
N SER A 307 -4.02 -7.90 -12.94
CA SER A 307 -4.55 -7.54 -14.26
C SER A 307 -4.73 -8.73 -15.19
N GLY A 308 -4.37 -9.94 -14.73
CA GLY A 308 -4.49 -11.16 -15.51
C GLY A 308 -3.47 -11.29 -16.66
N LEU A 309 -2.42 -10.48 -16.64
CA LEU A 309 -1.37 -10.51 -17.69
C LEU A 309 -0.28 -11.55 -17.41
N LEU A 310 -0.12 -11.91 -16.14
CA LEU A 310 0.89 -12.85 -15.67
C LEU A 310 0.26 -13.89 -14.73
N TYR A 311 0.73 -15.14 -14.79
CA TYR A 311 0.38 -16.21 -13.86
C TYR A 311 1.59 -16.65 -13.06
N ARG A 312 1.38 -17.00 -11.79
CA ARG A 312 2.39 -17.64 -10.94
C ARG A 312 2.07 -19.12 -10.82
N THR A 313 2.96 -19.97 -11.27
CA THR A 313 2.87 -21.42 -11.19
C THR A 313 3.94 -21.97 -10.25
N GLN A 314 3.89 -23.26 -9.92
CA GLN A 314 4.92 -23.92 -9.11
C GLN A 314 6.30 -23.90 -9.80
N LYS A 315 6.35 -23.90 -11.14
CA LYS A 315 7.59 -23.90 -11.94
C LYS A 315 8.10 -22.48 -12.25
N GLY A 316 7.29 -21.43 -12.03
CA GLY A 316 7.69 -20.06 -12.34
C GLY A 316 6.54 -19.19 -12.84
N ARG A 317 6.89 -18.10 -13.53
CA ARG A 317 5.97 -17.09 -14.07
C ARG A 317 5.68 -17.38 -15.54
N MET A 318 4.44 -17.21 -15.94
CA MET A 318 3.96 -17.38 -17.31
C MET A 318 3.11 -16.18 -17.72
N VAL A 319 3.27 -15.75 -18.97
CA VAL A 319 2.43 -14.68 -19.53
C VAL A 319 1.14 -15.27 -20.06
N SER A 320 0.02 -14.61 -19.74
CA SER A 320 -1.31 -15.00 -20.20
C SER A 320 -1.55 -14.64 -21.68
N GLN A 321 -2.60 -15.19 -22.28
CA GLN A 321 -3.07 -14.76 -23.60
C GLN A 321 -3.35 -13.25 -23.64
N ALA A 322 -3.95 -12.69 -22.57
CA ALA A 322 -4.18 -11.25 -22.45
C ALA A 322 -2.88 -10.44 -22.46
N GLY A 323 -1.80 -10.96 -21.84
CA GLY A 323 -0.48 -10.33 -21.88
C GLY A 323 0.15 -10.30 -23.26
N TYR A 324 0.03 -11.38 -24.03
CA TYR A 324 0.45 -11.40 -25.43
C TYR A 324 -0.34 -10.40 -26.27
N HIS A 325 -1.66 -10.42 -26.14
CA HIS A 325 -2.54 -9.53 -26.89
C HIS A 325 -2.25 -8.04 -26.57
N HIS A 326 -2.01 -7.72 -25.31
CA HIS A 326 -1.67 -6.35 -24.88
C HIS A 326 -0.38 -5.84 -25.51
N LEU A 327 0.61 -6.72 -25.69
CA LEU A 327 1.87 -6.39 -26.36
C LEU A 327 1.79 -6.46 -27.90
N GLY A 328 0.62 -6.80 -28.48
CA GLY A 328 0.47 -6.98 -29.92
C GLY A 328 1.24 -8.19 -30.47
N LEU A 329 1.52 -9.19 -29.63
CA LEU A 329 2.27 -10.38 -30.00
C LEU A 329 1.32 -11.57 -30.24
N PRO A 330 1.61 -12.47 -31.24
CA PRO A 330 0.79 -13.64 -31.48
C PRO A 330 0.91 -14.64 -30.31
N TYR A 331 -0.23 -15.16 -29.88
CA TYR A 331 -0.30 -16.25 -28.92
C TYR A 331 -0.30 -17.58 -29.69
N GLY A 332 0.71 -18.42 -29.51
CA GLY A 332 0.85 -19.63 -30.32
C GLY A 332 0.01 -20.80 -29.79
N ASP A 333 -0.71 -21.47 -30.69
CA ASP A 333 -1.58 -22.62 -30.44
C ASP A 333 -0.84 -23.88 -29.91
N GLU A 334 0.47 -23.98 -30.11
CA GLU A 334 1.26 -25.16 -29.70
C GLU A 334 1.48 -25.31 -28.19
N ASN A 335 1.19 -24.24 -27.42
CA ASN A 335 1.42 -24.22 -25.97
C ASN A 335 0.16 -24.47 -25.11
N ASP A 336 -1.04 -24.51 -25.69
CA ASP A 336 -2.30 -24.63 -24.93
C ASP A 336 -2.48 -26.01 -24.27
N SER A 337 -2.04 -27.08 -24.90
CA SER A 337 -2.15 -28.44 -24.34
C SER A 337 -1.20 -28.71 -23.17
N MET A 338 -0.03 -28.09 -23.15
CA MET A 338 0.90 -28.16 -22.01
C MET A 338 0.50 -27.26 -20.84
N ARG A 339 -0.15 -26.12 -21.12
CA ARG A 339 -0.53 -25.10 -20.14
C ARG A 339 -1.82 -25.43 -19.38
N ALA A 340 -2.79 -26.07 -20.01
CA ALA A 340 -4.01 -26.55 -19.38
C ALA A 340 -3.74 -27.67 -18.34
N ALA A 341 -2.78 -28.55 -18.61
CA ALA A 341 -2.39 -29.63 -17.70
C ALA A 341 -1.54 -29.19 -16.49
N GLU A 342 -1.01 -27.98 -16.49
CA GLU A 342 -0.16 -27.43 -15.41
C GLU A 342 -0.89 -26.41 -14.51
N ALA A 343 -2.15 -26.05 -14.83
CA ALA A 343 -2.99 -25.13 -14.06
C ALA A 343 -3.97 -25.87 -13.11
N GLU A 344 -4.08 -27.20 -13.22
CA GLU A 344 -4.75 -28.08 -12.24
C GLU A 344 -3.73 -28.57 -11.17
#